data_6ae9627e170c23c6f3b02b8ab350658d
#
_entry.id   6ae9627e170c23c6f3b02b8ab350658d
#
_cell.length_a   1.000
_cell.length_b   1.000
_cell.length_c   1.000
_cell.angle_alpha   90.00
_cell.angle_beta   90.00
_cell.angle_gamma   90.00
#
_symmetry.space_group_name_H-M   'P 1'
#
loop_
_entity.id
_entity.type
_entity.pdbx_description
1 polymer ?
#
loop_
_entity_poly.entity_id
_entity_poly.type
_entity_poly.pdbx_seq_one_letter_code
_entity_poly.pdbx_strand_id
1 'polypeptide(L)'
;AYLSYSTLGSGKGEDVDKMRNACSRLKALAPDLDVDGELQFDAAVSPRVARTKCPDSKVAGHANTFIFPDINAGNIGYKIAQRLGSFEAYGPILQGLNAPINDLSRGCNAQEVYSMAIITAGLCED
;
A
#
# COMPACT_ATOMS: atom_id res chain seq x y z
N ALA A 1 -5.70 -0.53 -3.14
CA ALA A 1 -6.01 -1.96 -2.99
C ALA A 1 -5.60 -2.48 -1.63
N TYR A 2 -6.44 -3.26 -0.99
CA TYR A 2 -6.11 -4.05 0.20
C TYR A 2 -5.53 -5.38 -0.23
N LEU A 3 -4.26 -5.62 0.11
CA LEU A 3 -3.50 -6.77 -0.40
C LEU A 3 -3.65 -8.02 0.46
N SER A 4 -3.65 -9.17 -0.19
CA SER A 4 -3.67 -10.49 0.42
C SER A 4 -3.07 -11.52 -0.56
N TYR A 5 -2.84 -12.73 -0.10
CA TYR A 5 -2.62 -13.88 -0.99
C TYR A 5 -3.90 -14.37 -1.67
N SER A 6 -5.05 -13.80 -1.31
CA SER A 6 -6.38 -14.08 -1.86
C SER A 6 -6.85 -12.94 -2.75
N THR A 7 -7.65 -13.26 -3.77
CA THR A 7 -8.40 -12.31 -4.58
C THR A 7 -9.87 -12.64 -4.48
N LEU A 8 -10.67 -11.76 -3.86
CA LEU A 8 -12.13 -11.83 -3.74
C LEU A 8 -12.63 -13.23 -3.31
N GLY A 9 -12.01 -13.79 -2.27
CA GLY A 9 -12.42 -15.07 -1.69
C GLY A 9 -11.75 -16.30 -2.29
N SER A 10 -10.73 -16.17 -3.12
CA SER A 10 -9.98 -17.31 -3.66
C SER A 10 -9.19 -18.08 -2.60
N GLY A 11 -8.83 -17.42 -1.49
CA GLY A 11 -8.20 -18.00 -0.31
C GLY A 11 -9.05 -17.84 0.94
N LYS A 12 -8.66 -18.52 2.02
CA LYS A 12 -9.30 -18.44 3.32
C LYS A 12 -8.25 -18.36 4.42
N GLY A 13 -8.52 -17.59 5.47
CA GLY A 13 -7.64 -17.45 6.63
C GLY A 13 -7.84 -16.11 7.32
N GLU A 14 -7.30 -15.97 8.53
CA GLU A 14 -7.46 -14.78 9.37
C GLU A 14 -6.95 -13.50 8.69
N ASP A 15 -5.81 -13.58 8.00
CA ASP A 15 -5.27 -12.43 7.26
C ASP A 15 -6.15 -12.04 6.07
N VAL A 16 -6.76 -13.00 5.38
CA VAL A 16 -7.73 -12.74 4.31
C VAL A 16 -8.95 -12.01 4.86
N ASP A 17 -9.49 -12.50 5.97
CA ASP A 17 -10.67 -11.92 6.63
C ASP A 17 -10.35 -10.52 7.17
N LYS A 18 -9.16 -10.31 7.75
CA LYS A 18 -8.68 -8.99 8.18
C LYS A 18 -8.70 -7.97 7.03
N MET A 19 -8.11 -8.32 5.90
CA MET A 19 -8.01 -7.39 4.76
C MET A 19 -9.37 -7.14 4.10
N ARG A 20 -10.21 -8.16 3.98
CA ARG A 20 -11.59 -8.02 3.49
C ARG A 20 -12.41 -7.12 4.38
N ASN A 21 -12.37 -7.34 5.69
CA ASN A 21 -13.10 -6.54 6.67
C ASN A 21 -12.61 -5.08 6.69
N ALA A 22 -11.29 -4.86 6.63
CA ALA A 22 -10.73 -3.52 6.55
C ALA A 22 -11.19 -2.76 5.29
N CYS A 23 -11.17 -3.42 4.13
CA CYS A 23 -11.67 -2.87 2.88
C CYS A 23 -13.17 -2.51 2.99
N SER A 24 -13.98 -3.41 3.52
CA SER A 24 -15.42 -3.21 3.71
C SER A 24 -15.72 -2.03 4.63
N ARG A 25 -14.95 -1.88 5.71
CA ARG A 25 -15.08 -0.73 6.63
C ARG A 25 -14.72 0.59 5.96
N LEU A 26 -13.66 0.62 5.16
CA LEU A 26 -13.29 1.84 4.43
C LEU A 26 -14.34 2.22 3.39
N LYS A 27 -14.89 1.26 2.65
CA LYS A 27 -16.00 1.49 1.71
C LYS A 27 -17.21 2.14 2.42
N ALA A 28 -17.50 1.76 3.65
CA ALA A 28 -18.59 2.34 4.44
C ALA A 28 -18.27 3.74 4.98
N LEU A 29 -17.01 4.00 5.35
CA LEU A 29 -16.56 5.28 5.90
C LEU A 29 -16.33 6.35 4.81
N ALA A 30 -15.87 5.93 3.63
CA ALA A 30 -15.55 6.81 2.52
C ALA A 30 -16.08 6.21 1.20
N PRO A 31 -17.40 6.29 0.96
CA PRO A 31 -18.06 5.65 -0.18
C PRO A 31 -17.62 6.19 -1.54
N ASP A 32 -17.11 7.41 -1.57
CA ASP A 32 -16.62 8.06 -2.80
C ASP A 32 -15.18 7.70 -3.15
N LEU A 33 -14.48 6.95 -2.27
CA LEU A 33 -13.11 6.52 -2.51
C LEU A 33 -13.10 5.22 -3.32
N ASP A 34 -12.38 5.24 -4.44
CA ASP A 34 -12.13 4.03 -5.21
C ASP A 34 -11.19 3.10 -4.44
N VAL A 35 -11.75 2.10 -3.79
CA VAL A 35 -11.02 1.09 -3.00
C VAL A 35 -11.56 -0.29 -3.26
N ASP A 36 -10.69 -1.29 -3.31
CA ASP A 36 -11.09 -2.68 -3.43
C ASP A 36 -10.12 -3.65 -2.73
N GLY A 37 -10.59 -4.86 -2.48
CA GLY A 37 -9.87 -5.93 -1.79
C GLY A 37 -10.81 -6.93 -1.11
N GLU A 38 -10.30 -8.06 -0.71
CA GLU A 38 -8.84 -8.36 -0.74
C GLU A 38 -8.42 -8.74 -2.17
N LEU A 39 -7.24 -8.28 -2.57
CA LEU A 39 -6.66 -8.57 -3.88
C LEU A 39 -5.22 -9.10 -3.74
N GLN A 40 -4.85 -10.05 -4.59
CA GLN A 40 -3.45 -10.36 -4.81
C GLN A 40 -2.77 -9.19 -5.52
N PHE A 41 -1.47 -9.03 -5.33
CA PHE A 41 -0.72 -7.91 -5.90
C PHE A 41 -0.77 -7.91 -7.44
N ASP A 42 -0.64 -9.07 -8.09
CA ASP A 42 -0.75 -9.19 -9.54
C ASP A 42 -2.12 -8.76 -10.07
N ALA A 43 -3.20 -9.09 -9.35
CA ALA A 43 -4.55 -8.63 -9.68
C ALA A 43 -4.71 -7.12 -9.46
N ALA A 44 -4.05 -6.55 -8.45
CA ALA A 44 -4.12 -5.11 -8.18
C ALA A 44 -3.44 -4.26 -9.27
N VAL A 45 -2.34 -4.75 -9.88
CA VAL A 45 -1.51 -3.93 -10.80
C VAL A 45 -1.59 -4.33 -12.27
N SER A 46 -2.02 -5.55 -12.60
CA SER A 46 -2.05 -6.04 -13.98
C SER A 46 -3.45 -6.03 -14.55
N PRO A 47 -3.75 -5.17 -15.56
CA PRO A 47 -5.06 -5.16 -16.20
C PRO A 47 -5.45 -6.52 -16.82
N ARG A 48 -4.47 -7.28 -17.29
CA ARG A 48 -4.72 -8.63 -17.83
C ARG A 48 -5.20 -9.59 -16.75
N VAL A 49 -4.54 -9.58 -15.59
CA VAL A 49 -4.90 -10.45 -14.47
C VAL A 49 -6.24 -10.02 -13.87
N ALA A 50 -6.45 -8.72 -13.71
CA ALA A 50 -7.69 -8.15 -13.20
C ALA A 50 -8.91 -8.58 -14.04
N ARG A 51 -8.82 -8.51 -15.35
CA ARG A 51 -9.91 -8.97 -16.23
C ARG A 51 -10.33 -10.42 -16.01
N THR A 52 -9.41 -11.27 -15.56
CA THR A 52 -9.68 -12.69 -15.30
C THR A 52 -10.17 -12.93 -13.88
N LYS A 53 -9.53 -12.30 -12.89
CA LYS A 53 -9.77 -12.59 -11.47
C LYS A 53 -10.87 -11.72 -10.84
N CYS A 54 -11.05 -10.50 -11.32
CA CYS A 54 -11.94 -9.49 -10.74
C CYS A 54 -12.47 -8.50 -11.79
N PRO A 55 -13.24 -8.98 -12.79
CA PRO A 55 -13.66 -8.18 -13.95
C PRO A 55 -14.54 -6.97 -13.58
N ASP A 56 -15.23 -7.04 -12.45
CA ASP A 56 -16.16 -6.00 -12.00
C ASP A 56 -15.49 -4.94 -11.10
N SER A 57 -14.22 -5.12 -10.76
CA SER A 57 -13.49 -4.18 -9.92
C SER A 57 -13.07 -2.93 -10.69
N LYS A 58 -13.35 -1.75 -10.15
CA LYS A 58 -12.90 -0.47 -10.69
C LYS A 58 -11.42 -0.16 -10.35
N VAL A 59 -10.86 -0.87 -9.37
CA VAL A 59 -9.51 -0.62 -8.81
C VAL A 59 -8.49 -1.63 -9.35
N ALA A 60 -8.90 -2.89 -9.49
CA ALA A 60 -8.01 -3.95 -9.93
C ALA A 60 -7.40 -3.66 -11.32
N GLY A 61 -6.11 -3.93 -11.43
CA GLY A 61 -5.32 -3.66 -12.62
C GLY A 61 -4.77 -2.24 -12.73
N HIS A 62 -5.23 -1.31 -11.87
CA HIS A 62 -4.87 0.11 -11.91
C HIS A 62 -4.58 0.70 -10.52
N ALA A 63 -4.49 -0.13 -9.49
CA ALA A 63 -4.22 0.33 -8.15
C ALA A 63 -2.88 1.05 -8.06
N ASN A 64 -2.87 2.20 -7.37
CA ASN A 64 -1.68 3.03 -7.13
C ASN A 64 -1.31 3.13 -5.64
N THR A 65 -2.16 2.60 -4.77
CA THR A 65 -1.97 2.58 -3.32
C THR A 65 -2.24 1.18 -2.81
N PHE A 66 -1.34 0.65 -1.98
CA PHE A 66 -1.36 -0.74 -1.52
C PHE A 66 -1.32 -0.81 0.00
N ILE A 67 -2.37 -1.40 0.59
CA ILE A 67 -2.44 -1.66 2.01
C ILE A 67 -2.01 -3.11 2.26
N PHE A 68 -0.92 -3.27 2.95
CA PHE A 68 -0.37 -4.58 3.30
C PHE A 68 -1.02 -5.14 4.57
N PRO A 69 -1.11 -6.48 4.71
CA PRO A 69 -1.77 -7.11 5.85
C PRO A 69 -1.03 -6.90 7.17
N ASP A 70 0.28 -6.74 7.12
CA ASP A 70 1.13 -6.51 8.28
C ASP A 70 2.47 -5.85 7.88
N ILE A 71 3.24 -5.46 8.90
CA ILE A 71 4.52 -4.79 8.72
C ILE A 71 5.58 -5.68 8.06
N ASN A 72 5.53 -7.00 8.23
CA ASN A 72 6.50 -7.89 7.60
C ASN A 72 6.31 -7.90 6.09
N ALA A 73 5.06 -8.10 5.64
CA ALA A 73 4.71 -8.07 4.23
C ALA A 73 5.06 -6.72 3.60
N GLY A 74 4.70 -5.61 4.25
CA GLY A 74 4.99 -4.26 3.78
C GLY A 74 6.50 -3.97 3.71
N ASN A 75 7.24 -4.28 4.78
CA ASN A 75 8.67 -4.02 4.86
C ASN A 75 9.47 -4.85 3.83
N ILE A 76 9.15 -6.13 3.68
CA ILE A 76 9.77 -6.99 2.69
C ILE A 76 9.42 -6.52 1.27
N GLY A 77 8.14 -6.23 1.02
CA GLY A 77 7.64 -5.83 -0.30
C GLY A 77 8.31 -4.57 -0.84
N TYR A 78 8.35 -3.48 -0.05
CA TYR A 78 8.96 -2.25 -0.53
C TYR A 78 10.48 -2.39 -0.75
N LYS A 79 11.17 -3.17 0.10
CA LYS A 79 12.61 -3.40 -0.05
C LYS A 79 12.93 -4.22 -1.30
N ILE A 80 12.11 -5.21 -1.65
CA ILE A 80 12.24 -5.96 -2.90
C ILE A 80 12.06 -5.02 -4.09
N ALA A 81 11.00 -4.19 -4.09
CA ALA A 81 10.76 -3.23 -5.15
C ALA A 81 11.93 -2.26 -5.30
N GLN A 82 12.42 -1.69 -4.20
CA GLN A 82 13.57 -0.78 -4.20
C GLN A 82 14.84 -1.44 -4.73
N ARG A 83 15.21 -2.62 -4.21
CA ARG A 83 16.53 -3.23 -4.47
C ARG A 83 16.59 -4.00 -5.78
N LEU A 84 15.49 -4.63 -6.20
CA LEU A 84 15.42 -5.43 -7.42
C LEU A 84 14.62 -4.76 -8.54
N GLY A 85 13.65 -3.92 -8.19
CA GLY A 85 12.77 -3.25 -9.14
C GLY A 85 13.27 -1.86 -9.58
N SER A 86 14.37 -1.37 -9.05
CA SER A 86 14.91 -0.03 -9.33
C SER A 86 13.94 1.11 -8.99
N PHE A 87 13.03 0.90 -8.04
CA PHE A 87 12.16 1.95 -7.53
C PHE A 87 12.89 2.79 -6.48
N GLU A 88 12.62 4.07 -6.48
CA GLU A 88 13.02 4.94 -5.36
C GLU A 88 12.09 4.68 -4.16
N ALA A 89 12.64 4.72 -2.94
CA ALA A 89 11.88 4.54 -1.73
C ALA A 89 12.05 5.76 -0.81
N TYR A 90 10.95 6.40 -0.49
CA TYR A 90 10.88 7.54 0.42
C TYR A 90 10.01 7.16 1.63
N GLY A 91 10.62 7.11 2.80
CA GLY A 91 9.93 6.71 4.02
C GLY A 91 10.87 6.07 5.04
N PRO A 92 10.31 5.65 6.20
CA PRO A 92 8.87 5.67 6.54
C PRO A 92 8.33 7.08 6.80
N ILE A 93 7.11 7.33 6.34
CA ILE A 93 6.35 8.53 6.67
C ILE A 93 5.36 8.17 7.75
N LEU A 94 5.52 8.75 8.95
CA LEU A 94 4.67 8.46 10.09
C LEU A 94 3.40 9.30 10.03
N GLN A 95 2.27 8.67 10.29
CA GLN A 95 0.96 9.32 10.30
C GLN A 95 0.33 9.30 11.69
N GLY A 96 -0.61 10.22 11.95
CA GLY A 96 -1.32 10.32 13.22
C GLY A 96 -0.53 10.98 14.34
N LEU A 97 0.55 11.65 14.04
CA LEU A 97 1.31 12.48 14.99
C LEU A 97 0.83 13.93 14.97
N ASN A 98 1.00 14.63 16.09
CA ASN A 98 0.63 16.05 16.19
C ASN A 98 1.53 17.00 15.40
N ALA A 99 2.69 16.52 14.96
CA ALA A 99 3.61 17.25 14.10
C ALA A 99 4.32 16.25 13.17
N PRO A 100 4.75 16.67 11.97
CA PRO A 100 5.46 15.83 11.05
C PRO A 100 6.83 15.42 11.62
N ILE A 101 6.96 14.14 11.92
CA ILE A 101 8.21 13.49 12.34
C ILE A 101 8.32 12.21 11.55
N ASN A 102 9.40 12.07 10.78
CA ASN A 102 9.64 10.90 9.96
C ASN A 102 10.97 10.25 10.37
N ASP A 103 11.07 8.95 10.15
CA ASP A 103 12.26 8.17 10.42
C ASP A 103 13.07 7.94 9.13
N LEU A 104 14.30 7.52 9.27
CA LEU A 104 15.16 7.13 8.17
C LEU A 104 15.76 5.76 8.42
N SER A 105 15.89 4.97 7.37
CA SER A 105 16.61 3.71 7.44
C SER A 105 18.09 3.96 7.81
N ARG A 106 18.67 3.11 8.63
CA ARG A 106 20.12 3.10 8.92
C ARG A 106 21.00 2.91 7.67
N GLY A 107 20.42 2.42 6.59
CA GLY A 107 21.07 2.25 5.29
C GLY A 107 20.75 3.36 4.29
N CYS A 108 20.20 4.50 4.72
CA CYS A 108 19.88 5.62 3.84
C CYS A 108 21.14 6.31 3.32
N ASN A 109 21.02 6.89 2.13
CA ASN A 109 22.03 7.73 1.50
C ASN A 109 21.67 9.23 1.64
N ALA A 110 22.58 10.11 1.23
CA ALA A 110 22.39 11.56 1.35
C ALA A 110 21.16 12.07 0.57
N GLN A 111 20.86 11.47 -0.58
CA GLN A 111 19.69 11.85 -1.38
C GLN A 111 18.39 11.48 -0.69
N GLU A 112 18.33 10.32 -0.04
CA GLU A 112 17.16 9.90 0.75
C GLU A 112 16.93 10.84 1.94
N VAL A 113 18.00 11.25 2.63
CA VAL A 113 17.92 12.26 3.73
C VAL A 113 17.39 13.59 3.21
N TYR A 114 17.93 14.09 2.10
CA TYR A 114 17.49 15.34 1.48
C TYR A 114 16.00 15.28 1.08
N SER A 115 15.59 14.24 0.40
CA SER A 115 14.20 14.05 -0.02
C SER A 115 13.24 13.96 1.16
N MET A 116 13.63 13.22 2.23
CA MET A 116 12.80 13.12 3.43
C MET A 116 12.69 14.43 4.20
N ALA A 117 13.73 15.27 4.20
CA ALA A 117 13.66 16.60 4.79
C ALA A 117 12.64 17.49 4.07
N ILE A 118 12.64 17.48 2.73
CA ILE A 118 11.66 18.21 1.92
C ILE A 118 10.23 17.69 2.16
N ILE A 119 10.04 16.37 2.14
CA ILE A 119 8.73 15.76 2.39
C ILE A 119 8.23 16.14 3.78
N THR A 120 9.07 16.03 4.81
CA THR A 120 8.70 16.36 6.19
C THR A 120 8.33 17.84 6.32
N ALA A 121 9.08 18.73 5.69
CA ALA A 121 8.77 20.16 5.68
C ALA A 121 7.44 20.45 4.96
N GLY A 122 7.17 19.76 3.84
CA GLY A 122 5.93 19.91 3.10
C GLY A 122 4.67 19.34 3.81
N LEU A 123 4.87 18.55 4.86
CA LEU A 123 3.77 18.04 5.70
C LEU A 123 3.45 18.98 6.88
N CYS A 124 4.28 20.03 7.14
CA CYS A 124 3.96 21.05 8.11
C CYS A 124 2.80 21.89 7.57
N GLU A 125 1.70 21.93 8.31
CA GLU A 125 0.64 22.91 8.06
C GLU A 125 1.14 24.28 8.53
N ASP A 126 0.85 25.34 7.76
CA ASP A 126 1.10 26.74 8.12
C ASP A 126 0.16 27.21 9.24
#